data_5a5a94ef2e935d52f9c5f71b700bbf02
#
_entry.id   5a5a94ef2e935d52f9c5f71b700bbf02
#
_cell.length_a   1.000
_cell.length_b   1.000
_cell.length_c   1.000
_cell.angle_alpha   90.00
_cell.angle_beta   90.00
_cell.angle_gamma   90.00
#
_symmetry.space_group_name_H-M   'P 1'
#
loop_
_entity.id
_entity.type
_entity.pdbx_description
1 polymer ?
#
loop_
_entity_poly.entity_id
_entity_poly.type
_entity_poly.pdbx_seq_one_letter_code
_entity_poly.pdbx_strand_id
1 'polypeptide(L)'
;MRILVPTDFSDYAKDALVYAVELNKAYGGGNITLLNVFPHPNISPYVYDELISNVTNEIKSRTLNKLKAEWQNQTKDRIKKSDGITVDFKAEEGQTVDSILKTAKKSKSQMIVMGTKGAGKIKRFLFGTNASKVIEKSECPVITVPKLAKYKKINRILFTTDCNRHDVDSIMDTINIAKVYGAHLDIVYVTDEDTGAALKALERVRKLVEDKTDYKKISYEPIISDDVTDAIEVYIQVKKINLLAVATKKRSLFNKIFDKNLAKELAFHLKVPLLAFHR
;
A
#
# COMPACT_ATOMS: atom_id res chain seq x y z
N MET A 1 4.49 -15.35 -3.16
CA MET A 1 4.58 -13.90 -3.43
C MET A 1 5.74 -13.27 -2.64
N ARG A 2 6.44 -12.23 -3.15
CA ARG A 2 7.51 -11.51 -2.40
C ARG A 2 7.00 -10.15 -1.97
N ILE A 3 6.91 -9.93 -0.65
CA ILE A 3 6.39 -8.69 -0.06
C ILE A 3 7.48 -8.04 0.79
N LEU A 4 7.70 -6.73 0.61
CA LEU A 4 8.51 -5.92 1.51
C LEU A 4 7.60 -5.22 2.52
N VAL A 5 7.93 -5.34 3.81
CA VAL A 5 7.21 -4.70 4.90
C VAL A 5 8.18 -3.79 5.66
N PRO A 6 8.21 -2.49 5.37
CA PRO A 6 8.93 -1.52 6.19
C PRO A 6 8.24 -1.35 7.55
N THR A 7 9.01 -1.36 8.63
CA THR A 7 8.50 -1.15 10.00
C THR A 7 9.34 -0.14 10.77
N ASP A 8 8.68 0.71 11.53
CA ASP A 8 9.26 1.56 12.57
C ASP A 8 8.77 1.14 13.96
N PHE A 9 8.23 -0.09 14.06
CA PHE A 9 7.65 -0.69 15.27
C PHE A 9 6.38 0.01 15.80
N SER A 10 5.82 0.97 15.07
CA SER A 10 4.54 1.61 15.39
C SER A 10 3.37 0.64 15.22
N ASP A 11 2.22 0.97 15.83
CA ASP A 11 1.00 0.16 15.66
C ASP A 11 0.53 0.11 14.21
N TYR A 12 0.74 1.18 13.43
CA TYR A 12 0.46 1.18 11.98
C TYR A 12 1.33 0.16 11.22
N ALA A 13 2.61 0.04 11.60
CA ALA A 13 3.52 -0.92 10.98
C ALA A 13 3.17 -2.35 11.38
N LYS A 14 2.70 -2.58 12.61
CA LYS A 14 2.20 -3.88 13.07
C LYS A 14 0.94 -4.31 12.30
N ASP A 15 -0.02 -3.39 12.12
CA ASP A 15 -1.22 -3.67 11.32
C ASP A 15 -0.85 -3.99 9.86
N ALA A 16 0.14 -3.28 9.29
CA ALA A 16 0.66 -3.54 7.96
C ALA A 16 1.33 -4.93 7.86
N LEU A 17 2.11 -5.34 8.87
CA LEU A 17 2.71 -6.67 8.92
C LEU A 17 1.65 -7.77 8.92
N VAL A 18 0.61 -7.62 9.76
CA VAL A 18 -0.52 -8.57 9.80
C VAL A 18 -1.19 -8.63 8.43
N TYR A 19 -1.44 -7.49 7.81
CA TYR A 19 -2.04 -7.43 6.48
C TYR A 19 -1.18 -8.13 5.41
N ALA A 20 0.14 -7.92 5.44
CA ALA A 20 1.08 -8.57 4.53
C ALA A 20 1.11 -10.10 4.70
N VAL A 21 1.04 -10.59 5.93
CA VAL A 21 0.97 -12.04 6.21
C VAL A 21 -0.30 -12.64 5.64
N GLU A 22 -1.45 -12.04 5.89
CA GLU A 22 -2.72 -12.56 5.39
C GLU A 22 -2.84 -12.47 3.86
N LEU A 23 -2.28 -11.40 3.27
CA LEU A 23 -2.16 -11.29 1.81
C LEU A 23 -1.27 -12.40 1.25
N ASN A 24 -0.11 -12.65 1.85
CA ASN A 24 0.83 -13.68 1.41
C ASN A 24 0.21 -15.08 1.47
N LYS A 25 -0.58 -15.39 2.52
CA LYS A 25 -1.35 -16.64 2.62
C LYS A 25 -2.34 -16.80 1.46
N ALA A 26 -3.07 -15.75 1.14
CA ALA A 26 -4.06 -15.80 0.05
C ALA A 26 -3.41 -16.13 -1.31
N TYR A 27 -2.13 -15.76 -1.47
CA TYR A 27 -1.31 -16.11 -2.65
C TYR A 27 -0.63 -17.49 -2.54
N GLY A 28 -0.95 -18.30 -1.54
CA GLY A 28 -0.34 -19.62 -1.35
C GLY A 28 1.07 -19.58 -0.77
N GLY A 29 1.44 -18.51 -0.09
CA GLY A 29 2.74 -18.35 0.56
C GLY A 29 3.76 -17.55 -0.25
N GLY A 30 5.00 -17.56 0.24
CA GLY A 30 6.13 -16.85 -0.36
C GLY A 30 7.03 -16.19 0.69
N ASN A 31 7.75 -15.14 0.28
CA ASN A 31 8.73 -14.48 1.15
C ASN A 31 8.24 -13.10 1.62
N ILE A 32 8.39 -12.82 2.91
CA ILE A 32 8.21 -11.50 3.50
C ILE A 32 9.57 -10.97 3.94
N THR A 33 9.99 -9.82 3.40
CA THR A 33 11.16 -9.10 3.91
C THR A 33 10.69 -8.04 4.90
N LEU A 34 10.99 -8.21 6.19
CA LEU A 34 10.69 -7.23 7.24
C LEU A 34 11.91 -6.30 7.38
N LEU A 35 11.71 -5.01 7.08
CA LEU A 35 12.79 -4.01 7.00
C LEU A 35 12.59 -2.93 8.05
N ASN A 36 13.61 -2.66 8.87
CA ASN A 36 13.72 -1.41 9.60
C ASN A 36 14.90 -0.59 9.06
N VAL A 37 14.68 0.71 8.90
CA VAL A 37 15.73 1.67 8.50
C VAL A 37 16.00 2.58 9.70
N PHE A 38 17.25 2.64 10.11
CA PHE A 38 17.70 3.53 11.18
C PHE A 38 18.66 4.61 10.64
N PRO A 39 18.63 5.82 11.22
CA PRO A 39 19.50 6.91 10.79
C PRO A 39 20.96 6.61 11.12
N HIS A 40 21.86 7.25 10.39
CA HIS A 40 23.28 7.27 10.75
C HIS A 40 23.47 7.77 12.20
N PRO A 41 24.28 7.09 13.04
CA PRO A 41 24.53 7.55 14.39
C PRO A 41 25.10 8.97 14.39
N ASN A 42 24.48 9.87 15.14
CA ASN A 42 24.97 11.24 15.26
C ASN A 42 26.13 11.27 16.27
N ILE A 43 27.33 10.96 15.78
CA ILE A 43 28.57 10.91 16.56
C ILE A 43 29.45 12.11 16.13
N SER A 44 30.19 12.67 17.09
CA SER A 44 31.12 13.78 16.82
C SER A 44 32.08 13.45 15.67
N PRO A 45 32.38 14.40 14.75
CA PRO A 45 33.28 14.17 13.64
C PRO A 45 34.75 13.88 14.06
N TYR A 46 35.05 14.01 15.34
CA TYR A 46 36.38 13.70 15.92
C TYR A 46 36.50 12.27 16.46
N VAL A 47 35.50 11.43 16.20
CA VAL A 47 35.48 10.02 16.65
C VAL A 47 36.06 9.14 15.55
N TYR A 48 36.88 8.16 15.93
CA TYR A 48 37.50 7.21 15.00
C TYR A 48 36.43 6.36 14.28
N ASP A 49 36.64 6.11 12.98
CA ASP A 49 35.72 5.32 12.12
C ASP A 49 35.38 3.93 12.70
N GLU A 50 36.34 3.32 13.40
CA GLU A 50 36.17 2.03 14.06
C GLU A 50 35.06 2.07 15.14
N LEU A 51 35.01 3.15 15.93
CA LEU A 51 33.97 3.31 16.95
C LEU A 51 32.60 3.55 16.32
N ILE A 52 32.54 4.32 15.23
CA ILE A 52 31.29 4.52 14.46
C ILE A 52 30.80 3.17 13.92
N SER A 53 31.70 2.37 13.36
CA SER A 53 31.38 1.04 12.84
C SER A 53 30.85 0.11 13.94
N ASN A 54 31.47 0.10 15.12
CA ASN A 54 31.06 -0.69 16.26
C ASN A 54 29.66 -0.31 16.75
N VAL A 55 29.38 0.99 16.90
CA VAL A 55 28.05 1.51 17.29
C VAL A 55 26.99 1.15 16.25
N THR A 56 27.29 1.30 14.97
CA THR A 56 26.39 0.94 13.87
C THR A 56 26.06 -0.55 13.89
N ASN A 57 27.07 -1.42 14.09
CA ASN A 57 26.87 -2.86 14.18
C ASN A 57 26.02 -3.26 15.41
N GLU A 58 26.20 -2.58 16.53
CA GLU A 58 25.38 -2.80 17.72
C GLU A 58 23.93 -2.39 17.49
N ILE A 59 23.68 -1.21 16.91
CA ILE A 59 22.31 -0.76 16.54
C ILE A 59 21.67 -1.76 15.58
N LYS A 60 22.40 -2.21 14.57
CA LYS A 60 21.92 -3.20 13.60
C LYS A 60 21.52 -4.51 14.27
N SER A 61 22.38 -5.03 15.15
CA SER A 61 22.12 -6.28 15.90
C SER A 61 20.88 -6.15 16.79
N ARG A 62 20.77 -5.07 17.57
CA ARG A 62 19.60 -4.78 18.39
C ARG A 62 18.32 -4.66 17.56
N THR A 63 18.41 -4.02 16.41
CA THR A 63 17.28 -3.84 15.49
C THR A 63 16.84 -5.17 14.90
N LEU A 64 17.76 -6.03 14.48
CA LEU A 64 17.44 -7.38 13.99
C LEU A 64 16.72 -8.23 15.06
N ASN A 65 17.15 -8.14 16.33
CA ASN A 65 16.48 -8.83 17.43
C ASN A 65 15.04 -8.30 17.66
N LYS A 66 14.85 -6.96 17.56
CA LYS A 66 13.50 -6.36 17.63
C LYS A 66 12.61 -6.81 16.47
N LEU A 67 13.13 -6.90 15.25
CA LEU A 67 12.38 -7.38 14.09
C LEU A 67 11.94 -8.84 14.26
N LYS A 68 12.82 -9.72 14.77
CA LYS A 68 12.49 -11.11 15.08
C LYS A 68 11.39 -11.21 16.14
N ALA A 69 11.51 -10.43 17.21
CA ALA A 69 10.52 -10.40 18.28
C ALA A 69 9.16 -9.87 17.77
N GLU A 70 9.16 -8.79 16.96
CA GLU A 70 7.94 -8.26 16.35
C GLU A 70 7.27 -9.30 15.46
N TRP A 71 8.03 -9.94 14.58
CA TRP A 71 7.53 -11.04 13.75
C TRP A 71 6.86 -12.12 14.59
N GLN A 72 7.56 -12.66 15.59
CA GLN A 72 7.03 -13.70 16.47
C GLN A 72 5.73 -13.24 17.17
N ASN A 73 5.72 -12.04 17.73
CA ASN A 73 4.56 -11.51 18.47
C ASN A 73 3.33 -11.32 17.58
N GLN A 74 3.52 -10.90 16.32
CA GLN A 74 2.41 -10.63 15.41
C GLN A 74 1.93 -11.87 14.65
N THR A 75 2.76 -12.93 14.55
CA THR A 75 2.48 -14.03 13.61
C THR A 75 2.35 -15.41 14.24
N LYS A 76 2.76 -15.60 15.52
CA LYS A 76 2.76 -16.91 16.19
C LYS A 76 1.44 -17.70 16.10
N ASP A 77 0.31 -16.98 16.21
CA ASP A 77 -1.03 -17.58 16.17
C ASP A 77 -1.67 -17.49 14.77
N ARG A 78 -0.95 -16.93 13.79
CA ARG A 78 -1.47 -16.65 12.45
C ARG A 78 -0.88 -17.53 11.38
N ILE A 79 0.39 -17.93 11.52
CA ILE A 79 1.12 -18.69 10.49
C ILE A 79 1.24 -20.13 10.89
N LYS A 80 0.86 -21.04 9.98
CA LYS A 80 1.12 -22.48 10.06
C LYS A 80 2.26 -22.86 9.12
N LYS A 81 2.96 -23.97 9.39
CA LYS A 81 3.99 -24.47 8.47
C LYS A 81 3.48 -24.70 7.05
N SER A 82 2.20 -25.10 6.93
CA SER A 82 1.52 -25.33 5.65
C SER A 82 1.31 -24.08 4.82
N ASP A 83 1.42 -22.87 5.41
CA ASP A 83 1.18 -21.61 4.70
C ASP A 83 2.32 -21.25 3.75
N GLY A 84 3.47 -21.92 3.81
CA GLY A 84 4.60 -21.72 2.89
C GLY A 84 5.23 -20.33 2.96
N ILE A 85 5.14 -19.65 4.12
CA ILE A 85 5.67 -18.30 4.32
C ILE A 85 7.08 -18.38 4.91
N THR A 86 8.00 -17.68 4.25
CA THR A 86 9.37 -17.45 4.76
C THR A 86 9.55 -15.98 5.11
N VAL A 87 10.48 -15.66 6.01
CA VAL A 87 10.77 -14.28 6.40
C VAL A 87 12.25 -13.99 6.40
N ASP A 88 12.61 -12.82 5.83
CA ASP A 88 13.95 -12.22 5.93
C ASP A 88 13.87 -10.97 6.79
N PHE A 89 14.86 -10.81 7.69
CA PHE A 89 14.98 -9.63 8.53
C PHE A 89 16.12 -8.75 8.03
N LYS A 90 15.82 -7.47 7.81
CA LYS A 90 16.81 -6.48 7.36
C LYS A 90 16.79 -5.24 8.25
N ALA A 91 17.96 -4.87 8.74
CA ALA A 91 18.21 -3.62 9.43
C ALA A 91 19.22 -2.82 8.58
N GLU A 92 18.75 -1.75 7.98
CA GLU A 92 19.54 -0.92 7.05
C GLU A 92 19.76 0.46 7.64
N GLU A 93 20.99 0.95 7.54
CA GLU A 93 21.31 2.33 7.86
C GLU A 93 21.03 3.23 6.66
N GLY A 94 20.48 4.44 6.89
CA GLY A 94 20.31 5.44 5.83
C GLY A 94 19.00 6.22 5.84
N GLN A 95 18.70 6.80 4.69
CA GLN A 95 17.46 7.54 4.47
C GLN A 95 16.31 6.56 4.24
N THR A 96 15.23 6.71 5.01
CA THR A 96 14.13 5.73 5.07
C THR A 96 13.55 5.40 3.70
N VAL A 97 13.18 6.40 2.90
CA VAL A 97 12.52 6.19 1.60
C VAL A 97 13.48 5.50 0.62
N ASP A 98 14.71 5.99 0.52
CA ASP A 98 15.71 5.46 -0.43
C ASP A 98 16.08 4.01 -0.08
N SER A 99 16.23 3.71 1.22
CA SER A 99 16.52 2.35 1.70
C SER A 99 15.34 1.39 1.44
N ILE A 100 14.10 1.85 1.60
CA ILE A 100 12.91 1.04 1.26
C ILE A 100 12.90 0.70 -0.23
N LEU A 101 13.04 1.71 -1.11
CA LEU A 101 13.02 1.52 -2.57
C LEU A 101 14.18 0.64 -3.05
N LYS A 102 15.40 0.90 -2.54
CA LYS A 102 16.58 0.07 -2.83
C LYS A 102 16.39 -1.38 -2.39
N THR A 103 15.81 -1.60 -1.21
CA THR A 103 15.54 -2.95 -0.70
C THR A 103 14.46 -3.64 -1.52
N ALA A 104 13.37 -2.94 -1.89
CA ALA A 104 12.33 -3.48 -2.75
C ALA A 104 12.89 -3.97 -4.09
N LYS A 105 13.76 -3.17 -4.71
CA LYS A 105 14.43 -3.53 -5.97
C LYS A 105 15.37 -4.73 -5.80
N LYS A 106 16.24 -4.73 -4.77
CA LYS A 106 17.19 -5.82 -4.50
C LYS A 106 16.50 -7.15 -4.20
N SER A 107 15.42 -7.14 -3.40
CA SER A 107 14.65 -8.35 -3.08
C SER A 107 13.65 -8.74 -4.17
N LYS A 108 13.60 -7.97 -5.27
CA LYS A 108 12.61 -8.16 -6.35
C LYS A 108 11.20 -8.26 -5.79
N SER A 109 10.87 -7.35 -4.87
CA SER A 109 9.56 -7.32 -4.22
C SER A 109 8.47 -7.05 -5.24
N GLN A 110 7.40 -7.82 -5.17
CA GLN A 110 6.23 -7.69 -6.04
C GLN A 110 5.23 -6.69 -5.45
N MET A 111 5.39 -6.35 -4.17
CA MET A 111 4.55 -5.41 -3.45
C MET A 111 5.27 -4.89 -2.20
N ILE A 112 5.00 -3.63 -1.85
CA ILE A 112 5.35 -3.06 -0.55
C ILE A 112 4.05 -2.95 0.26
N VAL A 113 4.06 -3.37 1.53
CA VAL A 113 2.93 -3.20 2.45
C VAL A 113 3.44 -2.42 3.66
N MET A 114 2.87 -1.25 3.92
CA MET A 114 3.35 -0.36 4.98
C MET A 114 2.22 0.39 5.68
N GLY A 115 2.48 0.84 6.90
CA GLY A 115 1.53 1.69 7.62
C GLY A 115 1.39 3.07 6.96
N THR A 116 0.20 3.67 7.04
CA THR A 116 -0.03 5.03 6.52
C THR A 116 0.77 6.10 7.28
N LYS A 117 1.08 5.87 8.56
CA LYS A 117 1.88 6.77 9.42
C LYS A 117 2.97 5.96 10.12
N GLY A 118 4.00 6.65 10.58
CA GLY A 118 5.03 6.10 11.45
C GLY A 118 4.90 6.60 12.90
N ALA A 119 5.92 6.36 13.71
CA ALA A 119 5.98 6.75 15.13
C ALA A 119 6.00 8.28 15.35
N GLY A 120 6.06 9.10 14.31
CA GLY A 120 6.09 10.57 14.39
C GLY A 120 4.77 11.18 14.91
N LYS A 121 4.90 12.25 15.72
CA LYS A 121 3.77 12.91 16.41
C LYS A 121 2.87 13.82 15.55
N ILE A 122 3.03 13.86 14.22
CA ILE A 122 2.28 14.77 13.37
C ILE A 122 0.85 14.27 13.19
N LYS A 123 -0.08 14.83 13.99
CA LYS A 123 -1.51 14.44 14.03
C LYS A 123 -2.34 14.90 12.81
N ARG A 124 -1.80 15.76 11.93
CA ARG A 124 -2.58 16.51 10.93
C ARG A 124 -2.69 15.87 9.54
N PHE A 125 -1.93 14.81 9.22
CA PHE A 125 -1.93 14.19 7.90
C PHE A 125 -2.19 12.69 7.99
N LEU A 126 -2.93 12.14 7.03
CA LEU A 126 -3.24 10.70 6.93
C LEU A 126 -2.08 9.86 6.52
N PHE A 127 -1.33 10.37 5.58
CA PHE A 127 -0.13 9.71 5.11
C PHE A 127 1.08 10.40 5.73
N GLY A 128 1.95 9.62 6.36
CA GLY A 128 3.26 10.06 6.72
C GLY A 128 4.04 10.41 5.45
N THR A 129 4.97 11.37 5.57
CA THR A 129 5.83 11.81 4.45
C THR A 129 6.55 10.65 3.76
N ASN A 130 6.91 9.59 4.52
CA ASN A 130 7.57 8.41 3.96
C ASN A 130 6.61 7.58 3.09
N ALA A 131 5.37 7.31 3.56
CA ALA A 131 4.40 6.54 2.80
C ALA A 131 4.06 7.23 1.46
N SER A 132 3.80 8.54 1.48
CA SER A 132 3.53 9.31 0.26
C SER A 132 4.70 9.25 -0.73
N LYS A 133 5.94 9.43 -0.25
CA LYS A 133 7.13 9.37 -1.11
C LYS A 133 7.42 7.96 -1.64
N VAL A 134 7.13 6.91 -0.86
CA VAL A 134 7.28 5.53 -1.32
C VAL A 134 6.25 5.24 -2.41
N ILE A 135 4.98 5.63 -2.25
CA ILE A 135 3.96 5.49 -3.29
C ILE A 135 4.39 6.21 -4.58
N GLU A 136 4.90 7.45 -4.45
CA GLU A 136 5.30 8.28 -5.60
C GLU A 136 6.49 7.71 -6.38
N LYS A 137 7.38 6.95 -5.72
CA LYS A 137 8.66 6.53 -6.32
C LYS A 137 8.81 5.02 -6.50
N SER A 138 7.86 4.22 -6.03
CA SER A 138 7.96 2.77 -6.08
C SER A 138 7.73 2.22 -7.47
N GLU A 139 8.59 1.29 -7.90
CA GLU A 139 8.44 0.54 -9.15
C GLU A 139 7.42 -0.61 -9.01
N CYS A 140 7.01 -0.98 -7.81
CA CYS A 140 6.01 -2.01 -7.56
C CYS A 140 4.82 -1.43 -6.78
N PRO A 141 3.64 -2.09 -6.83
CA PRO A 141 2.47 -1.64 -6.09
C PRO A 141 2.73 -1.47 -4.59
N VAL A 142 2.10 -0.47 -3.99
CA VAL A 142 2.21 -0.17 -2.57
C VAL A 142 0.84 -0.26 -1.92
N ILE A 143 0.70 -1.11 -0.90
CA ILE A 143 -0.47 -1.11 -0.02
C ILE A 143 -0.13 -0.32 1.23
N THR A 144 -0.93 0.70 1.53
CA THR A 144 -0.87 1.42 2.80
C THR A 144 -2.04 1.01 3.69
N VAL A 145 -1.72 0.67 4.94
CA VAL A 145 -2.70 0.18 5.92
C VAL A 145 -2.94 1.25 6.97
N PRO A 146 -4.15 1.80 7.09
CA PRO A 146 -4.48 2.79 8.10
C PRO A 146 -4.59 2.14 9.50
N LYS A 147 -4.44 2.96 10.55
CA LYS A 147 -4.59 2.49 11.93
C LYS A 147 -5.99 1.92 12.14
N LEU A 148 -6.06 0.79 12.84
CA LEU A 148 -7.32 0.08 13.14
C LEU A 148 -8.01 -0.54 11.92
N ALA A 149 -7.43 -0.50 10.74
CA ALA A 149 -7.86 -1.35 9.65
C ALA A 149 -7.45 -2.80 9.96
N LYS A 150 -8.17 -3.43 10.90
CA LYS A 150 -8.00 -4.86 11.13
C LYS A 150 -8.18 -5.58 9.80
N TYR A 151 -7.29 -6.51 9.52
CA TYR A 151 -7.41 -7.30 8.31
C TYR A 151 -8.80 -7.92 8.21
N LYS A 152 -9.45 -7.69 7.08
CA LYS A 152 -10.65 -8.38 6.65
C LYS A 152 -10.38 -9.02 5.30
N LYS A 153 -10.92 -10.23 5.08
CA LYS A 153 -10.84 -10.85 3.77
C LYS A 153 -11.33 -9.89 2.70
N ILE A 154 -10.58 -9.74 1.62
CA ILE A 154 -10.93 -8.85 0.52
C ILE A 154 -12.08 -9.49 -0.26
N ASN A 155 -13.29 -8.96 -0.11
CA ASN A 155 -14.48 -9.43 -0.82
C ASN A 155 -14.91 -8.46 -1.92
N ARG A 156 -14.57 -7.17 -1.75
CA ARG A 156 -14.92 -6.13 -2.71
C ARG A 156 -13.83 -5.07 -2.78
N ILE A 157 -13.40 -4.76 -3.99
CA ILE A 157 -12.34 -3.79 -4.30
C ILE A 157 -12.99 -2.65 -5.08
N LEU A 158 -12.66 -1.41 -4.73
CA LEU A 158 -12.97 -0.23 -5.52
C LEU A 158 -11.71 0.20 -6.27
N PHE A 159 -11.78 0.31 -7.59
CA PHE A 159 -10.76 0.97 -8.40
C PHE A 159 -11.32 2.29 -8.93
N THR A 160 -10.70 3.40 -8.59
CA THR A 160 -11.08 4.70 -9.17
C THR A 160 -10.22 4.99 -10.39
N THR A 161 -10.86 5.38 -11.50
CA THR A 161 -10.20 5.66 -12.78
C THR A 161 -10.53 7.05 -13.28
N ASP A 162 -9.57 7.67 -13.98
CA ASP A 162 -9.79 8.88 -14.82
C ASP A 162 -10.19 8.50 -16.25
N CYS A 163 -10.58 7.26 -16.47
CA CYS A 163 -10.86 6.70 -17.81
C CYS A 163 -9.70 6.84 -18.79
N ASN A 164 -8.49 6.86 -18.26
CA ASN A 164 -7.28 6.97 -19.06
C ASN A 164 -6.81 5.58 -19.51
N ARG A 165 -6.32 5.47 -20.75
CA ARG A 165 -5.81 4.20 -21.29
C ARG A 165 -4.71 3.56 -20.42
N HIS A 166 -3.94 4.38 -19.72
CA HIS A 166 -2.87 3.88 -18.83
C HIS A 166 -3.39 3.22 -17.54
N ASP A 167 -4.66 3.46 -17.16
CA ASP A 167 -5.23 2.81 -15.98
C ASP A 167 -5.49 1.32 -16.22
N VAL A 168 -5.63 0.90 -17.49
CA VAL A 168 -5.94 -0.49 -17.86
C VAL A 168 -4.96 -1.48 -17.24
N ASP A 169 -3.67 -1.19 -17.28
CA ASP A 169 -2.67 -2.11 -16.69
C ASP A 169 -2.79 -2.20 -15.17
N SER A 170 -3.09 -1.08 -14.48
CA SER A 170 -3.34 -1.07 -13.03
C SER A 170 -4.66 -1.78 -12.67
N ILE A 171 -5.67 -1.65 -13.54
CA ILE A 171 -6.93 -2.41 -13.43
C ILE A 171 -6.64 -3.90 -13.56
N MET A 172 -5.83 -4.32 -14.54
CA MET A 172 -5.46 -5.72 -14.73
C MET A 172 -4.71 -6.30 -13.53
N ASP A 173 -3.78 -5.53 -12.94
CA ASP A 173 -3.11 -5.94 -11.71
C ASP A 173 -4.10 -6.05 -10.53
N THR A 174 -5.08 -5.15 -10.47
CA THR A 174 -6.15 -5.21 -9.44
C THR A 174 -7.06 -6.43 -9.67
N ILE A 175 -7.36 -6.78 -10.92
CA ILE A 175 -8.10 -8.01 -11.26
C ILE A 175 -7.35 -9.25 -10.81
N ASN A 176 -6.02 -9.29 -10.94
CA ASN A 176 -5.22 -10.41 -10.46
C ASN A 176 -5.35 -10.58 -8.94
N ILE A 177 -5.41 -9.48 -8.19
CA ILE A 177 -5.71 -9.53 -6.73
C ILE A 177 -7.15 -10.01 -6.51
N ALA A 178 -8.12 -9.48 -7.25
CA ALA A 178 -9.51 -9.87 -7.13
C ALA A 178 -9.72 -11.38 -7.40
N LYS A 179 -9.04 -11.94 -8.40
CA LYS A 179 -9.07 -13.39 -8.72
C LYS A 179 -8.60 -14.24 -7.54
N VAL A 180 -7.52 -13.87 -6.84
CA VAL A 180 -6.98 -14.59 -5.68
C VAL A 180 -8.02 -14.70 -4.56
N TYR A 181 -8.79 -13.64 -4.34
CA TYR A 181 -9.82 -13.58 -3.30
C TYR A 181 -11.22 -14.00 -3.74
N GLY A 182 -11.45 -14.12 -5.05
CA GLY A 182 -12.79 -14.23 -5.63
C GLY A 182 -13.63 -12.98 -5.40
N ALA A 183 -12.98 -11.82 -5.24
CA ALA A 183 -13.58 -10.55 -4.85
C ALA A 183 -14.29 -9.87 -6.02
N HIS A 184 -15.33 -9.09 -5.75
CA HIS A 184 -15.94 -8.20 -6.74
C HIS A 184 -15.06 -6.94 -6.93
N LEU A 185 -14.88 -6.49 -8.15
CA LEU A 185 -14.17 -5.27 -8.50
C LEU A 185 -15.13 -4.23 -9.07
N ASP A 186 -15.28 -3.12 -8.37
CA ASP A 186 -16.01 -1.96 -8.88
C ASP A 186 -15.00 -0.99 -9.50
N ILE A 187 -15.17 -0.70 -10.77
CA ILE A 187 -14.40 0.33 -11.51
C ILE A 187 -15.28 1.56 -11.60
N VAL A 188 -14.89 2.63 -10.92
CA VAL A 188 -15.69 3.84 -10.76
C VAL A 188 -14.97 5.05 -11.35
N TYR A 189 -15.70 5.82 -12.15
CA TYR A 189 -15.28 7.12 -12.62
C TYR A 189 -16.11 8.21 -11.95
N VAL A 190 -15.46 9.03 -11.13
CA VAL A 190 -16.10 10.18 -10.48
C VAL A 190 -15.78 11.41 -11.30
N THR A 191 -16.82 12.14 -11.71
CA THR A 191 -16.69 13.33 -12.55
C THR A 191 -17.87 14.28 -12.32
N ASP A 192 -17.68 15.56 -12.65
CA ASP A 192 -18.71 16.58 -12.72
C ASP A 192 -19.36 16.70 -14.12
N GLU A 193 -18.85 15.94 -15.10
CA GLU A 193 -19.43 15.87 -16.44
C GLU A 193 -20.83 15.24 -16.45
N ASP A 194 -21.56 15.44 -17.56
CA ASP A 194 -22.86 14.79 -17.71
C ASP A 194 -22.73 13.26 -17.78
N THR A 195 -23.78 12.56 -17.36
CA THR A 195 -23.83 11.09 -17.28
C THR A 195 -23.52 10.42 -18.61
N GLY A 196 -23.94 11.00 -19.74
CA GLY A 196 -23.72 10.43 -21.06
C GLY A 196 -22.24 10.43 -21.47
N ALA A 197 -21.50 11.51 -21.17
CA ALA A 197 -20.06 11.60 -21.41
C ALA A 197 -19.31 10.62 -20.50
N ALA A 198 -19.68 10.55 -19.23
CA ALA A 198 -19.08 9.62 -18.25
C ALA A 198 -19.27 8.16 -18.65
N LEU A 199 -20.46 7.76 -19.07
CA LEU A 199 -20.73 6.40 -19.56
C LEU A 199 -19.90 6.04 -20.80
N LYS A 200 -19.77 6.97 -21.77
CA LYS A 200 -18.93 6.74 -22.95
C LYS A 200 -17.45 6.57 -22.58
N ALA A 201 -16.96 7.31 -21.60
CA ALA A 201 -15.59 7.21 -21.12
C ALA A 201 -15.34 5.84 -20.47
N LEU A 202 -16.23 5.39 -19.58
CA LEU A 202 -16.17 4.08 -18.94
C LEU A 202 -16.29 2.92 -19.92
N GLU A 203 -17.16 3.04 -20.95
CA GLU A 203 -17.33 1.98 -21.95
C GLU A 203 -16.04 1.74 -22.75
N ARG A 204 -15.25 2.79 -23.01
CA ARG A 204 -13.92 2.63 -23.63
C ARG A 204 -12.97 1.83 -22.74
N VAL A 205 -12.93 2.12 -21.44
CA VAL A 205 -12.11 1.37 -20.47
C VAL A 205 -12.61 -0.06 -20.36
N ARG A 206 -13.92 -0.26 -20.27
CA ARG A 206 -14.56 -1.57 -20.21
C ARG A 206 -14.11 -2.48 -21.35
N LYS A 207 -14.21 -2.01 -22.61
CA LYS A 207 -13.76 -2.79 -23.78
C LYS A 207 -12.31 -3.20 -23.68
N LEU A 208 -11.40 -2.24 -23.32
CA LEU A 208 -9.98 -2.52 -23.19
C LEU A 208 -9.66 -3.51 -22.05
N VAL A 209 -10.47 -3.57 -21.01
CA VAL A 209 -10.31 -4.53 -19.90
C VAL A 209 -10.89 -5.88 -20.28
N GLU A 210 -12.11 -5.93 -20.82
CA GLU A 210 -12.80 -7.18 -21.19
C GLU A 210 -12.05 -7.95 -22.30
N ASP A 211 -11.36 -7.26 -23.20
CA ASP A 211 -10.48 -7.88 -24.19
C ASP A 211 -9.26 -8.62 -23.58
N LYS A 212 -8.90 -8.29 -22.32
CA LYS A 212 -7.71 -8.81 -21.64
C LYS A 212 -8.02 -9.82 -20.52
N THR A 213 -9.29 -9.99 -20.14
CA THR A 213 -9.65 -10.86 -19.02
C THR A 213 -11.00 -11.52 -19.20
N ASP A 214 -11.10 -12.74 -18.68
CA ASP A 214 -12.35 -13.52 -18.56
C ASP A 214 -13.03 -13.33 -17.19
N TYR A 215 -12.47 -12.49 -16.30
CA TYR A 215 -13.03 -12.27 -14.98
C TYR A 215 -14.39 -11.57 -15.03
N LYS A 216 -15.43 -12.20 -14.46
CA LYS A 216 -16.82 -11.73 -14.61
C LYS A 216 -17.33 -10.89 -13.43
N LYS A 217 -16.61 -10.87 -12.29
CA LYS A 217 -17.05 -10.11 -11.10
C LYS A 217 -16.54 -8.67 -11.16
N ILE A 218 -16.87 -7.96 -12.23
CA ILE A 218 -16.50 -6.55 -12.45
C ILE A 218 -17.77 -5.74 -12.73
N SER A 219 -17.88 -4.57 -12.11
CA SER A 219 -18.87 -3.54 -12.46
C SER A 219 -18.19 -2.24 -12.87
N TYR A 220 -18.88 -1.44 -13.67
CA TYR A 220 -18.42 -0.15 -14.16
C TYR A 220 -19.52 0.87 -13.87
N GLU A 221 -19.25 1.82 -13.00
CA GLU A 221 -20.24 2.80 -12.55
C GLU A 221 -19.69 4.23 -12.64
N PRO A 222 -20.36 5.19 -13.31
CA PRO A 222 -20.05 6.59 -13.18
C PRO A 222 -20.69 7.15 -11.90
N ILE A 223 -20.01 8.07 -11.23
CA ILE A 223 -20.56 8.85 -10.14
C ILE A 223 -20.46 10.32 -10.53
N ILE A 224 -21.59 11.00 -10.61
CA ILE A 224 -21.61 12.43 -10.91
C ILE A 224 -21.50 13.18 -9.60
N SER A 225 -20.35 13.84 -9.41
CA SER A 225 -20.06 14.64 -8.22
C SER A 225 -18.91 15.60 -8.51
N ASP A 226 -19.00 16.80 -7.97
CA ASP A 226 -17.95 17.81 -7.93
C ASP A 226 -16.94 17.53 -6.80
N ASP A 227 -17.33 16.76 -5.77
CA ASP A 227 -16.47 16.28 -4.69
C ASP A 227 -16.14 14.81 -4.88
N VAL A 228 -14.97 14.57 -5.49
CA VAL A 228 -14.44 13.22 -5.75
C VAL A 228 -14.23 12.45 -4.46
N THR A 229 -13.86 13.13 -3.38
CA THR A 229 -13.50 12.49 -2.11
C THR A 229 -14.72 11.98 -1.39
N ASP A 230 -15.71 12.86 -1.21
CA ASP A 230 -16.95 12.51 -0.54
C ASP A 230 -17.67 11.38 -1.30
N ALA A 231 -17.69 11.46 -2.63
CA ALA A 231 -18.25 10.41 -3.48
C ALA A 231 -17.58 9.04 -3.26
N ILE A 232 -16.24 9.01 -3.18
CA ILE A 232 -15.49 7.78 -2.92
C ILE A 232 -15.76 7.27 -1.50
N GLU A 233 -15.81 8.15 -0.49
CA GLU A 233 -16.08 7.76 0.88
C GLU A 233 -17.48 7.15 1.05
N VAL A 234 -18.48 7.81 0.51
CA VAL A 234 -19.87 7.31 0.50
C VAL A 234 -19.94 5.95 -0.19
N TYR A 235 -19.28 5.81 -1.35
CA TYR A 235 -19.24 4.55 -2.10
C TYR A 235 -18.60 3.42 -1.28
N ILE A 236 -17.45 3.70 -0.63
CA ILE A 236 -16.77 2.73 0.23
C ILE A 236 -17.68 2.23 1.35
N GLN A 237 -18.44 3.12 1.98
CA GLN A 237 -19.34 2.76 3.08
C GLN A 237 -20.56 1.97 2.58
N VAL A 238 -21.24 2.45 1.54
CA VAL A 238 -22.46 1.83 1.00
C VAL A 238 -22.18 0.45 0.41
N LYS A 239 -21.12 0.32 -0.39
CA LYS A 239 -20.77 -0.95 -1.05
C LYS A 239 -19.90 -1.86 -0.17
N LYS A 240 -19.53 -1.43 1.05
CA LYS A 240 -18.69 -2.20 2.00
C LYS A 240 -17.35 -2.61 1.39
N ILE A 241 -16.67 -1.67 0.76
CA ILE A 241 -15.37 -1.87 0.12
C ILE A 241 -14.33 -2.30 1.17
N ASN A 242 -13.46 -3.25 0.81
CA ASN A 242 -12.38 -3.75 1.68
C ASN A 242 -10.99 -3.26 1.26
N LEU A 243 -10.85 -2.81 0.01
CA LEU A 243 -9.60 -2.30 -0.55
C LEU A 243 -9.93 -1.23 -1.58
N LEU A 244 -9.33 -0.04 -1.43
CA LEU A 244 -9.36 1.00 -2.45
C LEU A 244 -8.11 0.87 -3.32
N ALA A 245 -8.25 0.86 -4.63
CA ALA A 245 -7.15 0.83 -5.59
C ALA A 245 -7.14 2.09 -6.45
N VAL A 246 -5.96 2.66 -6.69
CA VAL A 246 -5.77 3.87 -7.52
C VAL A 246 -4.52 3.74 -8.38
N ALA A 247 -4.57 4.25 -9.61
CA ALA A 247 -3.38 4.49 -10.41
C ALA A 247 -2.87 5.91 -10.14
N THR A 248 -1.57 6.05 -9.83
CA THR A 248 -0.97 7.35 -9.59
C THR A 248 -0.12 7.75 -10.78
N LYS A 249 -0.52 8.80 -11.49
CA LYS A 249 0.35 9.54 -12.40
C LYS A 249 0.82 10.82 -11.75
N LYS A 250 1.94 11.35 -12.23
CA LYS A 250 2.61 12.55 -11.70
C LYS A 250 1.71 13.78 -11.47
N ARG A 251 0.43 13.82 -11.90
CA ARG A 251 -0.44 15.02 -11.79
C ARG A 251 -1.97 14.80 -11.74
N SER A 252 -2.55 13.55 -11.62
CA SER A 252 -4.00 13.40 -11.73
C SER A 252 -4.74 13.19 -10.39
N LEU A 253 -5.54 12.16 -10.26
CA LEU A 253 -6.35 11.89 -9.04
C LEU A 253 -5.52 11.82 -7.76
N PHE A 254 -4.25 11.33 -7.83
CA PHE A 254 -3.39 11.28 -6.65
C PHE A 254 -3.17 12.68 -6.06
N ASN A 255 -2.97 13.72 -6.89
CA ASN A 255 -2.87 15.09 -6.41
C ASN A 255 -4.23 15.63 -5.91
N LYS A 256 -5.36 15.24 -6.51
CA LYS A 256 -6.69 15.56 -6.01
C LYS A 256 -6.99 14.82 -4.71
N ILE A 257 -6.66 13.53 -4.61
CA ILE A 257 -6.82 12.71 -3.39
C ILE A 257 -5.78 13.09 -2.31
N PHE A 258 -4.60 13.63 -2.71
CA PHE A 258 -3.51 14.05 -1.81
C PHE A 258 -3.25 15.56 -1.84
N ASP A 259 -4.09 16.36 -2.50
CA ASP A 259 -4.05 17.81 -2.35
C ASP A 259 -4.19 18.17 -0.86
N LYS A 260 -3.45 19.20 -0.44
CA LYS A 260 -3.30 19.55 0.99
C LYS A 260 -4.61 19.74 1.75
N ASN A 261 -5.70 20.03 1.05
CA ASN A 261 -7.03 20.18 1.64
C ASN A 261 -7.83 18.88 1.59
N LEU A 262 -7.75 18.09 0.52
CA LEU A 262 -8.46 16.85 0.29
C LEU A 262 -7.85 15.67 1.10
N ALA A 263 -6.52 15.60 1.16
CA ALA A 263 -5.82 14.68 2.06
C ALA A 263 -6.17 14.88 3.54
N LYS A 264 -6.64 16.08 3.92
CA LYS A 264 -7.15 16.34 5.28
C LYS A 264 -8.49 15.67 5.54
N GLU A 265 -9.36 15.58 4.56
CA GLU A 265 -10.73 15.06 4.71
C GLU A 265 -10.79 13.55 4.54
N LEU A 266 -10.22 12.98 3.50
CA LEU A 266 -10.05 11.51 3.37
C LEU A 266 -9.26 10.91 4.53
N ALA A 267 -8.40 11.72 5.15
CA ALA A 267 -7.57 11.39 6.28
C ALA A 267 -8.32 10.94 7.51
N PHE A 268 -9.45 11.49 7.75
CA PHE A 268 -10.29 11.14 8.87
C PHE A 268 -11.20 9.93 8.59
N HIS A 269 -11.43 9.58 7.33
CA HIS A 269 -12.54 8.70 6.93
C HIS A 269 -12.14 7.40 6.24
N LEU A 270 -10.99 7.31 5.54
CA LEU A 270 -10.58 6.05 4.92
C LEU A 270 -10.16 5.01 5.99
N LYS A 271 -11.11 4.14 6.32
CA LYS A 271 -10.90 2.99 7.22
C LYS A 271 -10.46 1.73 6.46
N VAL A 272 -10.19 1.84 5.17
CA VAL A 272 -9.81 0.72 4.30
C VAL A 272 -8.37 0.90 3.79
N PRO A 273 -7.64 -0.18 3.57
CA PRO A 273 -6.33 -0.11 2.93
C PRO A 273 -6.39 0.50 1.53
N LEU A 274 -5.33 1.20 1.15
CA LEU A 274 -5.16 1.78 -0.18
C LEU A 274 -4.05 1.05 -0.93
N LEU A 275 -4.37 0.52 -2.10
CA LEU A 275 -3.44 -0.03 -3.08
C LEU A 275 -3.14 1.04 -4.13
N ALA A 276 -1.91 1.48 -4.22
CA ALA A 276 -1.46 2.48 -5.17
C ALA A 276 -0.50 1.86 -6.20
N PHE A 277 -0.77 2.14 -7.47
CA PHE A 277 0.11 1.81 -8.59
C PHE A 277 0.77 3.09 -9.08
N HIS A 278 2.10 3.11 -9.16
CA HIS A 278 2.85 4.19 -9.79
C HIS A 278 3.21 3.79 -11.21
N ARG A 279 2.73 4.55 -12.22
CA ARG A 279 2.96 4.30 -13.67
C ARG A 279 3.17 5.59 -14.46
#